data_651b695655db3a1081407c5155f784ba
#
_entry.id   651b695655db3a1081407c5155f784ba
#
_cell.length_a   1.000
_cell.length_b   1.000
_cell.length_c   1.000
_cell.angle_alpha   90.00
_cell.angle_beta   90.00
_cell.angle_gamma   90.00
#
_symmetry.space_group_name_H-M   'P 1'
#
loop_
_entity.id
_entity.type
_entity.pdbx_description
1 polymer ?
#
loop_
_entity_poly.entity_id
_entity_poly.type
_entity_poly.pdbx_seq_one_letter_code
_entity_poly.pdbx_strand_id
1 'polypeptide(L)'
;MEAIFKMISEQPEYYAWVFGIVNFLWVFFLYINKKRHDKELVQLKQSLDLDLERRKKVFEMKSNQYENYFKNIDEIHNRHRNDYYEIVLPIINEFNASYLRANVMGDQVAAAAATSKFSEDIGKLTRDGFDEVQVMRSQTNSLRLTASDSVASTLDELQELYDKLFEHSEKMIRDIANIALYGDQELARSNQDKLNDLGEITKKKSQILREKMRSELSTI
;
A
#
# COMPACT_ATOMS: atom_id res chain seq x y z
N MET A 1 18.39 73.46 25.62
CA MET A 1 17.92 73.62 24.23
C MET A 1 18.42 74.91 23.60
N GLU A 2 18.43 76.06 24.28
CA GLU A 2 18.91 77.34 23.79
C GLU A 2 20.40 77.32 23.36
N ALA A 3 21.29 76.63 24.07
CA ALA A 3 22.71 76.51 23.72
C ALA A 3 22.94 75.79 22.37
N ILE A 4 22.12 74.76 22.05
CA ILE A 4 22.21 74.01 20.77
C ILE A 4 21.67 74.92 19.63
N PHE A 5 20.61 75.66 19.88
CA PHE A 5 20.04 76.58 18.90
C PHE A 5 21.03 77.75 18.57
N LYS A 6 21.72 78.24 19.58
CA LYS A 6 22.76 79.27 19.41
C LYS A 6 23.95 78.78 18.60
N MET A 7 24.42 77.53 18.85
CA MET A 7 25.49 76.89 18.05
C MET A 7 25.10 76.67 16.60
N ILE A 8 23.89 76.27 16.32
CA ILE A 8 23.39 76.05 14.95
C ILE A 8 23.25 77.40 14.21
N SER A 9 22.81 78.46 14.92
CA SER A 9 22.69 79.81 14.29
C SER A 9 24.02 80.52 14.01
N GLU A 10 25.12 80.14 14.67
CA GLU A 10 26.44 80.69 14.44
C GLU A 10 27.12 80.06 13.21
N GLN A 11 26.84 78.84 12.80
CA GLN A 11 27.39 78.18 11.62
C GLN A 11 26.33 77.30 10.90
N PRO A 12 25.30 77.88 10.28
CA PRO A 12 24.21 77.15 9.69
C PRO A 12 24.59 76.21 8.53
N GLU A 13 25.60 76.64 7.74
CA GLU A 13 26.06 75.80 6.60
C GLU A 13 26.75 74.51 7.05
N TYR A 14 27.56 74.56 8.13
CA TYR A 14 28.17 73.39 8.68
C TYR A 14 27.15 72.33 9.20
N TYR A 15 26.17 72.80 9.94
CA TYR A 15 25.10 71.90 10.45
C TYR A 15 24.19 71.37 9.35
N ALA A 16 23.94 72.18 8.30
CA ALA A 16 23.19 71.70 7.14
C ALA A 16 23.94 70.57 6.43
N TRP A 17 25.26 70.69 6.27
CA TRP A 17 26.13 69.63 5.72
C TRP A 17 26.13 68.37 6.58
N VAL A 18 26.34 68.48 7.86
CA VAL A 18 26.31 67.36 8.81
C VAL A 18 24.98 66.66 8.76
N PHE A 19 23.86 67.41 8.77
CA PHE A 19 22.51 66.86 8.67
C PHE A 19 22.29 66.14 7.32
N GLY A 20 22.76 66.68 6.24
CA GLY A 20 22.74 66.07 4.91
C GLY A 20 23.46 64.73 4.87
N ILE A 21 24.70 64.67 5.44
CA ILE A 21 25.48 63.41 5.52
C ILE A 21 24.78 62.36 6.37
N VAL A 22 24.24 62.75 7.54
CA VAL A 22 23.52 61.83 8.43
C VAL A 22 22.28 61.26 7.74
N ASN A 23 21.49 62.10 7.06
CA ASN A 23 20.32 61.63 6.31
C ASN A 23 20.71 60.71 5.14
N PHE A 24 21.80 61.02 4.41
CA PHE A 24 22.28 60.16 3.34
C PHE A 24 22.73 58.77 3.85
N LEU A 25 23.47 58.78 4.97
CA LEU A 25 23.88 57.51 5.61
C LEU A 25 22.68 56.72 6.11
N TRP A 26 21.68 57.39 6.64
CA TRP A 26 20.43 56.76 7.11
C TRP A 26 19.62 56.14 5.95
N VAL A 27 19.44 56.86 4.85
CA VAL A 27 18.79 56.34 3.65
C VAL A 27 19.57 55.18 3.04
N PHE A 28 20.91 55.30 2.98
CA PHE A 28 21.76 54.22 2.51
C PHE A 28 21.71 52.97 3.37
N PHE A 29 21.66 53.13 4.69
CA PHE A 29 21.45 52.03 5.63
C PHE A 29 20.08 51.34 5.43
N LEU A 30 19.02 52.14 5.30
CA LEU A 30 17.68 51.60 5.02
C LEU A 30 17.64 50.87 3.69
N TYR A 31 18.29 51.35 2.65
CA TYR A 31 18.38 50.71 1.35
C TYR A 31 19.10 49.36 1.44
N ILE A 32 20.25 49.31 2.11
CA ILE A 32 21.00 48.06 2.31
C ILE A 32 20.14 47.03 3.11
N ASN A 33 19.52 47.50 4.18
CA ASN A 33 18.69 46.66 5.04
C ASN A 33 17.48 46.09 4.28
N LYS A 34 16.79 46.93 3.52
CA LYS A 34 15.70 46.51 2.64
C LYS A 34 16.16 45.46 1.63
N LYS A 35 17.31 45.68 0.96
CA LYS A 35 17.84 44.74 -0.02
C LYS A 35 18.22 43.39 0.59
N ARG A 36 18.69 43.35 1.85
CA ARG A 36 18.97 42.12 2.59
C ARG A 36 17.63 41.36 2.90
N HIS A 37 16.64 42.07 3.43
CA HIS A 37 15.34 41.47 3.72
C HIS A 37 14.64 40.96 2.47
N ASP A 38 14.66 41.69 1.37
CA ASP A 38 14.08 41.25 0.10
C ASP A 38 14.76 39.94 -0.39
N LYS A 39 16.08 39.83 -0.23
CA LYS A 39 16.83 38.63 -0.59
C LYS A 39 16.49 37.44 0.31
N GLU A 40 16.39 37.66 1.61
CA GLU A 40 15.99 36.66 2.58
C GLU A 40 14.54 36.16 2.30
N LEU A 41 13.61 37.06 1.98
CA LEU A 41 12.24 36.71 1.61
C LEU A 41 12.18 35.85 0.33
N VAL A 42 12.97 36.21 -0.69
CA VAL A 42 13.05 35.42 -1.93
C VAL A 42 13.61 34.01 -1.66
N GLN A 43 14.66 33.92 -0.85
CA GLN A 43 15.24 32.61 -0.48
C GLN A 43 14.26 31.77 0.34
N LEU A 44 13.56 32.38 1.32
CA LEU A 44 12.54 31.71 2.11
C LEU A 44 11.40 31.19 1.23
N LYS A 45 10.91 32.04 0.31
CA LYS A 45 9.86 31.67 -0.63
C LYS A 45 10.31 30.48 -1.50
N GLN A 46 11.50 30.53 -2.07
CA GLN A 46 12.04 29.43 -2.87
C GLN A 46 12.17 28.14 -2.07
N SER A 47 12.63 28.20 -0.82
CA SER A 47 12.73 27.00 0.03
C SER A 47 11.37 26.42 0.37
N LEU A 48 10.35 27.25 0.63
CA LEU A 48 8.98 26.82 0.89
C LEU A 48 8.32 26.20 -0.36
N ASP A 49 8.51 26.82 -1.52
CA ASP A 49 8.00 26.29 -2.80
C ASP A 49 8.61 24.91 -3.11
N LEU A 50 9.93 24.75 -2.90
CA LEU A 50 10.61 23.45 -3.07
C LEU A 50 10.12 22.38 -2.07
N ASP A 51 9.90 22.75 -0.82
CA ASP A 51 9.37 21.83 0.20
C ASP A 51 7.96 21.39 -0.16
N LEU A 52 7.12 22.32 -0.58
CA LEU A 52 5.74 22.05 -1.03
C LEU A 52 5.71 21.14 -2.25
N GLU A 53 6.57 21.37 -3.25
CA GLU A 53 6.69 20.48 -4.40
C GLU A 53 7.17 19.08 -4.02
N ARG A 54 8.10 18.95 -3.10
CA ARG A 54 8.58 17.66 -2.59
C ARG A 54 7.44 16.91 -1.89
N ARG A 55 6.73 17.57 -0.99
CA ARG A 55 5.57 16.98 -0.28
C ARG A 55 4.49 16.53 -1.27
N LYS A 56 4.16 17.38 -2.24
CA LYS A 56 3.19 17.02 -3.28
C LYS A 56 3.60 15.78 -4.06
N LYS A 57 4.87 15.69 -4.49
CA LYS A 57 5.38 14.50 -5.21
C LYS A 57 5.35 13.24 -4.35
N VAL A 58 5.73 13.35 -3.06
CA VAL A 58 5.68 12.22 -2.13
C VAL A 58 4.23 11.76 -1.92
N PHE A 59 3.31 12.69 -1.72
CA PHE A 59 1.89 12.40 -1.59
C PHE A 59 1.32 11.68 -2.83
N GLU A 60 1.57 12.22 -4.03
CA GLU A 60 1.12 11.63 -5.30
C GLU A 60 1.70 10.21 -5.49
N MET A 61 2.99 10.04 -5.22
CA MET A 61 3.66 8.74 -5.34
C MET A 61 3.04 7.71 -4.38
N LYS A 62 2.91 8.05 -3.10
CA LYS A 62 2.33 7.14 -2.09
C LYS A 62 0.86 6.85 -2.36
N SER A 63 0.08 7.87 -2.73
CA SER A 63 -1.34 7.71 -3.06
C SER A 63 -1.52 6.72 -4.23
N ASN A 64 -0.76 6.88 -5.30
CA ASN A 64 -0.80 5.98 -6.45
C ASN A 64 -0.36 4.56 -6.09
N GLN A 65 0.68 4.40 -5.26
CA GLN A 65 1.12 3.08 -4.82
C GLN A 65 0.07 2.37 -3.97
N TYR A 66 -0.58 3.08 -3.03
CA TYR A 66 -1.62 2.53 -2.17
C TYR A 66 -2.89 2.18 -2.96
N GLU A 67 -3.29 3.05 -3.89
CA GLU A 67 -4.43 2.79 -4.77
C GLU A 67 -4.18 1.54 -5.64
N ASN A 68 -3.03 1.44 -6.29
CA ASN A 68 -2.66 0.29 -7.10
C ASN A 68 -2.63 -1.01 -6.29
N TYR A 69 -2.10 -0.97 -5.07
CA TYR A 69 -2.08 -2.13 -4.19
C TYR A 69 -3.50 -2.65 -3.89
N PHE A 70 -4.42 -1.78 -3.48
CA PHE A 70 -5.79 -2.20 -3.20
C PHE A 70 -6.55 -2.61 -4.46
N LYS A 71 -6.35 -1.92 -5.57
CA LYS A 71 -6.93 -2.32 -6.85
C LYS A 71 -6.53 -3.74 -7.24
N ASN A 72 -5.24 -4.08 -7.12
CA ASN A 72 -4.76 -5.42 -7.44
C ASN A 72 -5.31 -6.48 -6.49
N ILE A 73 -5.43 -6.18 -5.18
CA ILE A 73 -6.08 -7.08 -4.22
C ILE A 73 -7.56 -7.31 -4.59
N ASP A 74 -8.29 -6.25 -4.92
CA ASP A 74 -9.70 -6.35 -5.30
C ASP A 74 -9.86 -7.15 -6.62
N GLU A 75 -8.95 -6.99 -7.59
CA GLU A 75 -8.93 -7.77 -8.82
C GLU A 75 -8.67 -9.27 -8.55
N ILE A 76 -7.72 -9.61 -7.68
CA ILE A 76 -7.44 -11.00 -7.27
C ILE A 76 -8.67 -11.60 -6.58
N HIS A 77 -9.27 -10.90 -5.63
CA HIS A 77 -10.48 -11.38 -4.94
C HIS A 77 -11.66 -11.63 -5.89
N ASN A 78 -11.87 -10.73 -6.86
CA ASN A 78 -12.95 -10.88 -7.83
C ASN A 78 -12.69 -12.07 -8.77
N ARG A 79 -11.43 -12.26 -9.20
CA ARG A 79 -11.04 -13.40 -10.02
C ARG A 79 -11.26 -14.71 -9.27
N HIS A 80 -10.74 -14.86 -8.06
CA HIS A 80 -10.88 -16.08 -7.27
C HIS A 80 -12.36 -16.48 -7.03
N ARG A 81 -13.24 -15.49 -6.83
CA ARG A 81 -14.67 -15.77 -6.69
C ARG A 81 -15.28 -16.33 -7.97
N ASN A 82 -14.88 -15.80 -9.13
CA ASN A 82 -15.37 -16.30 -10.43
C ASN A 82 -14.75 -17.66 -10.74
N ASP A 83 -13.44 -17.82 -10.53
CA ASP A 83 -12.71 -19.07 -10.79
C ASP A 83 -13.25 -20.23 -9.96
N TYR A 84 -13.74 -19.99 -8.74
CA TYR A 84 -14.38 -21.03 -7.96
C TYR A 84 -15.58 -21.65 -8.69
N TYR A 85 -16.45 -20.85 -9.26
CA TYR A 85 -17.64 -21.32 -9.97
C TYR A 85 -17.35 -21.82 -11.38
N GLU A 86 -16.43 -21.20 -12.08
CA GLU A 86 -16.15 -21.47 -13.48
C GLU A 86 -15.09 -22.56 -13.70
N ILE A 87 -14.20 -22.76 -12.75
CA ILE A 87 -13.06 -23.69 -12.87
C ILE A 87 -13.09 -24.76 -11.79
N VAL A 88 -13.04 -24.36 -10.51
CA VAL A 88 -12.89 -25.31 -9.38
C VAL A 88 -14.09 -26.26 -9.27
N LEU A 89 -15.29 -25.71 -9.27
CA LEU A 89 -16.52 -26.50 -9.14
C LEU A 89 -16.73 -27.48 -10.30
N PRO A 90 -16.53 -27.13 -11.59
CA PRO A 90 -16.54 -28.08 -12.69
C PRO A 90 -15.52 -29.22 -12.56
N ILE A 91 -14.28 -28.93 -12.14
CA ILE A 91 -13.24 -29.95 -11.93
C ILE A 91 -13.70 -30.96 -10.85
N ILE A 92 -14.23 -30.48 -9.73
CA ILE A 92 -14.73 -31.34 -8.65
C ILE A 92 -15.92 -32.20 -9.15
N ASN A 93 -16.85 -31.59 -9.87
CA ASN A 93 -18.04 -32.29 -10.40
C ASN A 93 -17.67 -33.37 -11.43
N GLU A 94 -16.71 -33.05 -12.33
CA GLU A 94 -16.23 -34.03 -13.32
C GLU A 94 -15.50 -35.19 -12.67
N PHE A 95 -14.64 -34.91 -11.68
CA PHE A 95 -14.01 -35.97 -10.88
C PHE A 95 -15.03 -36.87 -10.22
N ASN A 96 -15.97 -36.28 -9.46
CA ASN A 96 -17.00 -37.06 -8.76
C ASN A 96 -17.82 -37.92 -9.72
N ALA A 97 -18.28 -37.37 -10.85
CA ALA A 97 -19.06 -38.10 -11.84
C ALA A 97 -18.28 -39.26 -12.48
N SER A 98 -17.01 -38.99 -12.87
CA SER A 98 -16.16 -39.99 -13.53
C SER A 98 -15.72 -41.09 -12.57
N TYR A 99 -15.32 -40.72 -11.35
CA TYR A 99 -14.88 -41.66 -10.33
C TYR A 99 -16.02 -42.57 -9.83
N LEU A 100 -17.20 -42.01 -9.54
CA LEU A 100 -18.39 -42.78 -9.13
C LEU A 100 -18.84 -43.74 -10.22
N ARG A 101 -18.84 -43.31 -11.50
CA ARG A 101 -19.18 -44.17 -12.63
C ARG A 101 -18.20 -45.35 -12.75
N ALA A 102 -16.90 -45.10 -12.64
CA ALA A 102 -15.88 -46.12 -12.69
C ALA A 102 -16.04 -47.16 -11.55
N ASN A 103 -16.28 -46.67 -10.32
CA ASN A 103 -16.50 -47.53 -9.16
C ASN A 103 -17.74 -48.41 -9.29
N VAL A 104 -18.88 -47.86 -9.78
CA VAL A 104 -20.11 -48.63 -10.01
C VAL A 104 -19.91 -49.73 -11.04
N MET A 105 -19.04 -49.46 -12.07
CA MET A 105 -18.71 -50.43 -13.12
C MET A 105 -17.60 -51.39 -12.73
N GLY A 106 -16.94 -51.19 -11.57
CA GLY A 106 -15.77 -51.98 -11.14
C GLY A 106 -14.50 -51.73 -11.98
N ASP A 107 -14.47 -50.62 -12.75
CA ASP A 107 -13.37 -50.28 -13.65
C ASP A 107 -12.28 -49.47 -12.90
N GLN A 108 -11.31 -50.19 -12.35
CA GLN A 108 -10.20 -49.61 -11.62
C GLN A 108 -9.28 -48.73 -12.50
N VAL A 109 -9.20 -49.02 -13.81
CA VAL A 109 -8.38 -48.23 -14.74
C VAL A 109 -9.00 -46.88 -14.98
N ALA A 110 -10.34 -46.85 -15.20
CA ALA A 110 -11.07 -45.61 -15.33
C ALA A 110 -11.08 -44.77 -14.02
N ALA A 111 -11.15 -45.41 -12.85
CA ALA A 111 -11.05 -44.75 -11.56
C ALA A 111 -9.66 -44.10 -11.36
N ALA A 112 -8.58 -44.78 -11.69
CA ALA A 112 -7.21 -44.27 -11.64
C ALA A 112 -7.02 -43.09 -12.63
N ALA A 113 -7.56 -43.21 -13.85
CA ALA A 113 -7.51 -42.13 -14.84
C ALA A 113 -8.26 -40.87 -14.36
N ALA A 114 -9.43 -41.01 -13.76
CA ALA A 114 -10.19 -39.90 -13.17
C ALA A 114 -9.37 -39.19 -12.05
N THR A 115 -8.72 -39.98 -11.18
CA THR A 115 -7.87 -39.44 -10.10
C THR A 115 -6.65 -38.70 -10.66
N SER A 116 -6.00 -39.27 -11.69
CA SER A 116 -4.84 -38.63 -12.33
C SER A 116 -5.20 -37.30 -12.99
N LYS A 117 -6.33 -37.25 -13.72
CA LYS A 117 -6.84 -36.03 -14.33
C LYS A 117 -7.15 -34.96 -13.28
N PHE A 118 -7.85 -35.35 -12.21
CA PHE A 118 -8.14 -34.44 -11.09
C PHE A 118 -6.85 -33.86 -10.48
N SER A 119 -5.85 -34.71 -10.23
CA SER A 119 -4.55 -34.25 -9.70
C SER A 119 -3.82 -33.29 -10.64
N GLU A 120 -3.91 -33.51 -11.95
CA GLU A 120 -3.33 -32.59 -12.95
C GLU A 120 -4.02 -31.24 -12.96
N ASP A 121 -5.37 -31.22 -12.99
CA ASP A 121 -6.17 -30.01 -13.02
C ASP A 121 -5.99 -29.17 -11.74
N ILE A 122 -5.99 -29.84 -10.58
CA ILE A 122 -5.68 -29.22 -9.28
C ILE A 122 -4.24 -28.69 -9.25
N GLY A 123 -3.27 -29.44 -9.80
CA GLY A 123 -1.89 -28.98 -9.89
C GLY A 123 -1.70 -27.71 -10.75
N LYS A 124 -2.54 -27.49 -11.76
CA LYS A 124 -2.57 -26.23 -12.53
C LYS A 124 -3.10 -25.09 -11.67
N LEU A 125 -4.25 -25.26 -11.02
CA LEU A 125 -4.84 -24.26 -10.14
C LEU A 125 -3.89 -23.82 -9.01
N THR A 126 -3.18 -24.78 -8.41
CA THR A 126 -2.21 -24.49 -7.35
C THR A 126 -1.05 -23.63 -7.88
N ARG A 127 -0.55 -23.93 -9.10
CA ARG A 127 0.53 -23.11 -9.71
C ARG A 127 0.05 -21.68 -10.00
N ASP A 128 -1.13 -21.53 -10.59
CA ASP A 128 -1.69 -20.22 -10.92
C ASP A 128 -1.88 -19.38 -9.65
N GLY A 129 -2.40 -20.00 -8.57
CA GLY A 129 -2.54 -19.35 -7.26
C GLY A 129 -1.18 -18.96 -6.64
N PHE A 130 -0.15 -19.80 -6.82
CA PHE A 130 1.21 -19.48 -6.35
C PHE A 130 1.78 -18.24 -7.07
N ASP A 131 1.60 -18.14 -8.38
CA ASP A 131 2.07 -17.00 -9.17
C ASP A 131 1.40 -15.71 -8.71
N GLU A 132 0.11 -15.72 -8.39
CA GLU A 132 -0.61 -14.56 -7.84
C GLU A 132 -0.06 -14.14 -6.47
N VAL A 133 0.23 -15.09 -5.58
CA VAL A 133 0.87 -14.80 -4.27
C VAL A 133 2.24 -14.16 -4.48
N GLN A 134 3.04 -14.60 -5.47
CA GLN A 134 4.34 -13.98 -5.77
C GLN A 134 4.19 -12.53 -6.26
N VAL A 135 3.20 -12.24 -7.08
CA VAL A 135 2.88 -10.87 -7.52
C VAL A 135 2.52 -10.00 -6.31
N MET A 136 1.65 -10.48 -5.41
CA MET A 136 1.30 -9.77 -4.18
C MET A 136 2.52 -9.49 -3.29
N ARG A 137 3.40 -10.47 -3.10
CA ARG A 137 4.65 -10.31 -2.33
C ARG A 137 5.56 -9.24 -2.94
N SER A 138 5.72 -9.24 -4.25
CA SER A 138 6.52 -8.22 -4.95
C SER A 138 5.98 -6.81 -4.74
N GLN A 139 4.67 -6.63 -4.81
CA GLN A 139 4.01 -5.34 -4.57
C GLN A 139 4.14 -4.90 -3.11
N THR A 140 3.94 -5.81 -2.16
CA THR A 140 4.12 -5.56 -0.74
C THR A 140 5.55 -5.11 -0.43
N ASN A 141 6.56 -5.76 -1.03
CA ASN A 141 7.96 -5.37 -0.87
C ASN A 141 8.25 -3.97 -1.41
N SER A 142 7.65 -3.59 -2.55
CA SER A 142 7.77 -2.24 -3.09
C SER A 142 7.17 -1.19 -2.15
N LEU A 143 6.01 -1.47 -1.55
CA LEU A 143 5.36 -0.57 -0.60
C LEU A 143 6.17 -0.38 0.69
N ARG A 144 6.81 -1.44 1.21
CA ARG A 144 7.65 -1.38 2.42
C ARG A 144 8.78 -0.36 2.32
N LEU A 145 9.32 -0.12 1.11
CA LEU A 145 10.40 0.84 0.90
C LEU A 145 9.98 2.29 1.10
N THR A 146 8.71 2.58 0.94
CA THR A 146 8.19 3.96 0.93
C THR A 146 7.20 4.25 2.04
N ALA A 147 6.64 3.21 2.66
CA ALA A 147 5.66 3.30 3.74
C ALA A 147 6.31 3.65 5.09
N SER A 148 5.51 4.18 6.02
CA SER A 148 5.93 4.32 7.42
C SER A 148 6.09 2.96 8.08
N ASP A 149 6.86 2.90 9.18
CA ASP A 149 7.06 1.67 9.97
C ASP A 149 5.73 1.03 10.39
N SER A 150 4.74 1.85 10.75
CA SER A 150 3.41 1.39 11.15
C SER A 150 2.64 0.71 10.00
N VAL A 151 2.76 1.22 8.79
CA VAL A 151 2.17 0.62 7.57
C VAL A 151 2.96 -0.62 7.19
N ALA A 152 4.29 -0.56 7.19
CA ALA A 152 5.17 -1.68 6.86
C ALA A 152 4.92 -2.89 7.79
N SER A 153 4.86 -2.67 9.10
CA SER A 153 4.55 -3.74 10.08
C SER A 153 3.18 -4.40 9.81
N THR A 154 2.17 -3.59 9.42
CA THR A 154 0.83 -4.14 9.12
C THR A 154 0.82 -4.91 7.80
N LEU A 155 1.63 -4.49 6.82
CA LEU A 155 1.84 -5.24 5.57
C LEU A 155 2.50 -6.59 5.85
N ASP A 156 3.47 -6.66 6.78
CA ASP A 156 4.10 -7.91 7.19
C ASP A 156 3.09 -8.89 7.81
N GLU A 157 2.30 -8.41 8.76
CA GLU A 157 1.26 -9.20 9.41
C GLU A 157 0.20 -9.69 8.39
N LEU A 158 -0.15 -8.85 7.43
CA LEU A 158 -1.10 -9.20 6.37
C LEU A 158 -0.51 -10.25 5.41
N GLN A 159 0.79 -10.13 5.08
CA GLN A 159 1.50 -11.11 4.28
C GLN A 159 1.51 -12.50 4.96
N GLU A 160 1.79 -12.56 6.26
CA GLU A 160 1.73 -13.82 7.00
C GLU A 160 0.32 -14.45 6.99
N LEU A 161 -0.73 -13.63 7.02
CA LEU A 161 -2.11 -14.12 6.93
C LEU A 161 -2.41 -14.67 5.54
N TYR A 162 -1.95 -14.04 4.48
CA TYR A 162 -2.09 -14.56 3.11
C TYR A 162 -1.32 -15.86 2.92
N ASP A 163 -0.12 -15.97 3.49
CA ASP A 163 0.65 -17.21 3.44
C ASP A 163 -0.07 -18.37 4.15
N LYS A 164 -0.67 -18.11 5.31
CA LYS A 164 -1.50 -19.09 6.04
C LYS A 164 -2.79 -19.46 5.28
N LEU A 165 -3.43 -18.49 4.64
CA LEU A 165 -4.60 -18.74 3.79
C LEU A 165 -4.23 -19.64 2.61
N PHE A 166 -3.12 -19.37 1.95
CA PHE A 166 -2.66 -20.16 0.83
C PHE A 166 -2.31 -21.60 1.26
N GLU A 167 -1.53 -21.77 2.32
CA GLU A 167 -1.19 -23.09 2.87
C GLU A 167 -2.44 -23.88 3.24
N HIS A 168 -3.42 -23.22 3.88
CA HIS A 168 -4.66 -23.89 4.23
C HIS A 168 -5.51 -24.25 3.01
N SER A 169 -5.56 -23.40 2.00
CA SER A 169 -6.24 -23.69 0.73
C SER A 169 -5.61 -24.89 0.01
N GLU A 170 -4.28 -24.98 -0.04
CA GLU A 170 -3.58 -26.15 -0.59
C GLU A 170 -3.91 -27.43 0.18
N LYS A 171 -3.97 -27.36 1.52
CA LYS A 171 -4.38 -28.48 2.34
C LYS A 171 -5.81 -28.90 2.04
N MET A 172 -6.73 -27.94 1.99
CA MET A 172 -8.13 -28.19 1.67
C MET A 172 -8.29 -28.88 0.31
N ILE A 173 -7.54 -28.43 -0.70
CA ILE A 173 -7.51 -29.04 -2.03
C ILE A 173 -7.03 -30.49 -1.96
N ARG A 174 -5.96 -30.79 -1.23
CA ARG A 174 -5.49 -32.17 -1.02
C ARG A 174 -6.51 -33.05 -0.32
N ASP A 175 -7.26 -32.48 0.62
CA ASP A 175 -8.28 -33.21 1.38
C ASP A 175 -9.55 -33.51 0.56
N ILE A 176 -9.82 -32.75 -0.53
CA ILE A 176 -11.00 -32.93 -1.38
C ILE A 176 -11.15 -34.38 -1.87
N ALA A 177 -10.04 -34.98 -2.31
CA ALA A 177 -10.06 -36.36 -2.77
C ALA A 177 -10.50 -37.33 -1.64
N ASN A 178 -9.99 -37.15 -0.44
CA ASN A 178 -10.35 -37.96 0.72
C ASN A 178 -11.82 -37.72 1.14
N ILE A 179 -12.24 -36.45 1.16
CA ILE A 179 -13.65 -36.07 1.47
C ILE A 179 -14.61 -36.71 0.46
N ALA A 180 -14.28 -36.66 -0.84
CA ALA A 180 -15.10 -37.25 -1.88
C ALA A 180 -15.14 -38.79 -1.82
N LEU A 181 -14.01 -39.44 -1.50
CA LEU A 181 -13.88 -40.90 -1.44
C LEU A 181 -14.52 -41.52 -0.21
N TYR A 182 -14.36 -40.90 0.95
CA TYR A 182 -14.78 -41.45 2.24
C TYR A 182 -16.01 -40.77 2.83
N GLY A 183 -16.55 -39.71 2.20
CA GLY A 183 -17.69 -38.97 2.67
C GLY A 183 -17.43 -38.21 3.97
N ASP A 184 -16.18 -37.81 4.24
CA ASP A 184 -15.75 -37.16 5.48
C ASP A 184 -16.26 -35.72 5.55
N GLN A 185 -17.52 -35.56 5.92
CA GLN A 185 -18.15 -34.25 6.06
C GLN A 185 -17.61 -33.44 7.23
N GLU A 186 -17.06 -34.08 8.26
CA GLU A 186 -16.47 -33.41 9.40
C GLU A 186 -15.16 -32.69 8.98
N LEU A 187 -14.30 -33.36 8.23
CA LEU A 187 -13.10 -32.78 7.64
C LEU A 187 -13.44 -31.62 6.68
N ALA A 188 -14.47 -31.80 5.83
CA ALA A 188 -14.94 -30.76 4.94
C ALA A 188 -15.37 -29.49 5.69
N ARG A 189 -16.16 -29.66 6.75
CA ARG A 189 -16.64 -28.55 7.58
C ARG A 189 -15.49 -27.89 8.34
N SER A 190 -14.62 -28.66 8.96
CA SER A 190 -13.43 -28.16 9.67
C SER A 190 -12.52 -27.31 8.78
N ASN A 191 -12.28 -27.77 7.54
CA ASN A 191 -11.49 -27.02 6.56
C ASN A 191 -12.18 -25.70 6.16
N GLN A 192 -13.51 -25.72 5.95
CA GLN A 192 -14.29 -24.53 5.61
C GLN A 192 -14.31 -23.51 6.75
N ASP A 193 -14.55 -23.95 7.99
CA ASP A 193 -14.59 -23.08 9.16
C ASP A 193 -13.24 -22.36 9.34
N LYS A 194 -12.14 -23.09 9.22
CA LYS A 194 -10.79 -22.52 9.35
C LYS A 194 -10.48 -21.51 8.24
N LEU A 195 -10.92 -21.78 7.01
CA LEU A 195 -10.76 -20.84 5.90
C LEU A 195 -11.57 -19.56 6.14
N ASN A 196 -12.79 -19.68 6.63
CA ASN A 196 -13.64 -18.56 6.98
C ASN A 196 -13.01 -17.70 8.09
N ASP A 197 -12.51 -18.32 9.16
CA ASP A 197 -11.85 -17.63 10.27
C ASP A 197 -10.62 -16.84 9.80
N LEU A 198 -9.75 -17.48 9.02
CA LEU A 198 -8.59 -16.81 8.44
C LEU A 198 -9.00 -15.66 7.51
N GLY A 199 -10.03 -15.85 6.71
CA GLY A 199 -10.60 -14.82 5.82
C GLY A 199 -11.09 -13.60 6.59
N GLU A 200 -11.84 -13.81 7.68
CA GLU A 200 -12.34 -12.70 8.53
C GLU A 200 -11.19 -11.94 9.23
N ILE A 201 -10.17 -12.64 9.72
CA ILE A 201 -8.99 -12.02 10.32
C ILE A 201 -8.24 -11.18 9.27
N THR A 202 -8.03 -11.74 8.08
CA THR A 202 -7.35 -11.07 6.96
C THR A 202 -8.10 -9.81 6.53
N LYS A 203 -9.42 -9.89 6.41
CA LYS A 203 -10.29 -8.76 6.07
C LYS A 203 -10.18 -7.63 7.11
N LYS A 204 -10.24 -7.95 8.41
CA LYS A 204 -10.05 -6.96 9.48
C LYS A 204 -8.66 -6.31 9.42
N LYS A 205 -7.62 -7.10 9.18
CA LYS A 205 -6.25 -6.59 9.06
C LYS A 205 -6.09 -5.69 7.84
N SER A 206 -6.70 -6.03 6.71
CA SER A 206 -6.72 -5.20 5.50
C SER A 206 -7.43 -3.84 5.72
N GLN A 207 -8.51 -3.81 6.52
CA GLN A 207 -9.16 -2.56 6.92
C GLN A 207 -8.23 -1.68 7.76
N ILE A 208 -7.55 -2.25 8.76
CA ILE A 208 -6.56 -1.54 9.58
C ILE A 208 -5.43 -0.97 8.70
N LEU A 209 -4.93 -1.75 7.74
CA LEU A 209 -3.93 -1.27 6.79
C LEU A 209 -4.43 -0.05 6.00
N ARG A 210 -5.65 -0.11 5.49
CA ARG A 210 -6.28 0.99 4.74
C ARG A 210 -6.40 2.27 5.58
N GLU A 211 -6.77 2.14 6.85
CA GLU A 211 -6.86 3.26 7.78
C GLU A 211 -5.49 3.88 8.07
N LYS A 212 -4.47 3.05 8.30
CA LYS A 212 -3.10 3.50 8.52
C LYS A 212 -2.52 4.23 7.30
N MET A 213 -2.73 3.70 6.08
CA MET A 213 -2.32 4.35 4.85
C MET A 213 -3.00 5.70 4.64
N ARG A 214 -4.31 5.81 4.94
CA ARG A 214 -5.04 7.09 4.90
C ARG A 214 -4.49 8.08 5.92
N SER A 215 -4.22 7.62 7.14
CA SER A 215 -3.62 8.46 8.19
C SER A 215 -2.25 8.96 7.77
N GLU A 216 -1.41 8.11 7.20
CA GLU A 216 -0.08 8.49 6.70
C GLU A 216 -0.17 9.57 5.61
N LEU A 217 -1.07 9.41 4.64
CA LEU A 217 -1.28 10.41 3.58
C LEU A 217 -1.77 11.75 4.14
N SER A 218 -2.51 11.75 5.24
CA SER A 218 -3.01 12.99 5.86
C SER A 218 -1.93 13.78 6.61
N THR A 219 -0.76 13.19 6.85
CA THR A 219 0.35 13.82 7.59
C THR A 219 1.48 14.34 6.68
N ILE A 220 1.41 14.12 5.39
CA ILE A 220 2.38 14.62 4.39
C ILE A 220 2.10 16.08 4.05
#